data_b91a8c80896ccae393efdf7443e85a20
#
_entry.id   b91a8c80896ccae393efdf7443e85a20
#
_cell.length_a   1.000
_cell.length_b   1.000
_cell.length_c   1.000
_cell.angle_alpha   90.00
_cell.angle_beta   90.00
_cell.angle_gamma   90.00
#
_symmetry.space_group_name_H-M   'P 1'
#
loop_
_entity.id
_entity.type
_entity.pdbx_description
1 polymer ?
#
loop_
_entity_poly.entity_id
_entity_poly.type
_entity_poly.pdbx_seq_one_letter_code
_entity_poly.pdbx_strand_id
1 'polypeptide(L)'
;MYKYLDKVSSPQDIKNMDVDELDLLAKDIRKFLVRSVSQTGGHLASNLGVVELTLALHKVFDSPKDKIVWDVGHQSYVHKIITGRKENFKSLRQFNGMSGFPKESECEHDIFDTGHSSTSISVAQGIACARDIKKEESDVIAVIGDGSITGGMALEALNHVGYTNTDMIIILNDNEMSIDKNVGGMSRYLSSIIRNSTVNKVKDEVEKILQVSPGGNIIFKTANKVKDSIISKFTPQECSLFESLGIKYYGPIDGHNIEEIIETLKKAKSKKGPVLLHVITKKGKGYRYAEEQPDRYHGVSKFDIKMGIKNSDAISISNQVGQKLSEMANKNENIVAITAAMPSGTFAAGLAKNGMKPYFAVYSSFLQRAYDQIIHDVCITSKPVTFLIDRAGIVGNDGETHHGMFDLSYLNNIPNITVMAPKDSKELD
;
A
#
# COMPACT_ATOMS: atom_id res chain seq x y z
N MET A 1 -20.75 -22.28 6.82
CA MET A 1 -21.37 -22.15 5.50
C MET A 1 -21.58 -20.67 5.22
N TYR A 2 -21.12 -20.19 4.09
CA TYR A 2 -21.22 -18.78 3.65
C TYR A 2 -22.23 -18.73 2.50
N LYS A 3 -23.27 -17.89 2.62
CA LYS A 3 -24.38 -17.91 1.67
C LYS A 3 -23.98 -17.52 0.25
N TYR A 4 -23.08 -16.56 0.12
CA TYR A 4 -22.62 -16.03 -1.16
C TYR A 4 -21.21 -16.50 -1.51
N LEU A 5 -20.28 -16.52 -0.56
CA LEU A 5 -18.91 -16.95 -0.80
C LEU A 5 -18.78 -18.42 -1.24
N ASP A 6 -19.66 -19.30 -0.75
CA ASP A 6 -19.62 -20.71 -1.13
C ASP A 6 -20.07 -20.97 -2.60
N LYS A 7 -20.60 -19.92 -3.28
CA LYS A 7 -20.95 -19.95 -4.70
C LYS A 7 -19.84 -19.45 -5.61
N VAL A 8 -18.74 -18.89 -5.05
CA VAL A 8 -17.64 -18.29 -5.80
C VAL A 8 -16.47 -19.26 -5.83
N SER A 9 -16.11 -19.69 -7.02
CA SER A 9 -14.95 -20.54 -7.33
C SER A 9 -14.01 -19.93 -8.36
N SER A 10 -14.47 -18.92 -9.08
CA SER A 10 -13.71 -18.22 -10.11
C SER A 10 -14.14 -16.74 -10.22
N PRO A 11 -13.34 -15.87 -10.86
CA PRO A 11 -13.76 -14.48 -11.12
C PRO A 11 -15.03 -14.39 -11.98
N GLN A 12 -15.32 -15.40 -12.78
CA GLN A 12 -16.49 -15.42 -13.64
C GLN A 12 -17.80 -15.47 -12.84
N ASP A 13 -17.78 -16.08 -11.65
CA ASP A 13 -18.99 -16.21 -10.82
C ASP A 13 -19.50 -14.86 -10.33
N ILE A 14 -18.63 -13.87 -10.16
CA ILE A 14 -19.02 -12.52 -9.68
C ILE A 14 -19.47 -11.59 -10.81
N LYS A 15 -19.21 -11.94 -12.08
CA LYS A 15 -19.57 -11.09 -13.24
C LYS A 15 -21.06 -10.85 -13.36
N ASN A 16 -21.89 -11.80 -12.96
CA ASN A 16 -23.35 -11.74 -13.05
C ASN A 16 -24.02 -11.25 -11.75
N MET A 17 -23.30 -11.14 -10.64
CA MET A 17 -23.85 -10.66 -9.37
C MET A 17 -24.21 -9.17 -9.48
N ASP A 18 -25.37 -8.79 -8.93
CA ASP A 18 -25.72 -7.39 -8.76
C ASP A 18 -24.97 -6.74 -7.57
N VAL A 19 -25.19 -5.44 -7.33
CA VAL A 19 -24.48 -4.70 -6.27
C VAL A 19 -24.86 -5.23 -4.88
N ASP A 20 -26.13 -5.55 -4.64
CA ASP A 20 -26.60 -6.06 -3.35
C ASP A 20 -25.99 -7.44 -3.04
N GLU A 21 -25.87 -8.30 -4.05
CA GLU A 21 -25.19 -9.59 -3.93
C GLU A 21 -23.70 -9.44 -3.67
N LEU A 22 -23.02 -8.49 -4.32
CA LEU A 22 -21.62 -8.18 -4.07
C LEU A 22 -21.38 -7.64 -2.65
N ASP A 23 -22.28 -6.82 -2.12
CA ASP A 23 -22.24 -6.33 -0.74
C ASP A 23 -22.40 -7.46 0.29
N LEU A 24 -23.26 -8.43 0.00
CA LEU A 24 -23.44 -9.62 0.84
C LEU A 24 -22.23 -10.55 0.74
N LEU A 25 -21.66 -10.71 -0.45
CA LEU A 25 -20.40 -11.44 -0.68
C LEU A 25 -19.24 -10.78 0.09
N ALA A 26 -19.14 -9.45 0.07
CA ALA A 26 -18.11 -8.71 0.83
C ALA A 26 -18.18 -9.01 2.34
N LYS A 27 -19.40 -9.09 2.90
CA LYS A 27 -19.61 -9.48 4.31
C LYS A 27 -19.16 -10.92 4.58
N ASP A 28 -19.46 -11.86 3.68
CA ASP A 28 -19.02 -13.26 3.81
C ASP A 28 -17.49 -13.39 3.71
N ILE A 29 -16.85 -12.69 2.76
CA ILE A 29 -15.39 -12.66 2.61
C ILE A 29 -14.73 -12.13 3.88
N ARG A 30 -15.21 -11.04 4.48
CA ARG A 30 -14.66 -10.52 5.74
C ARG A 30 -14.72 -11.52 6.87
N LYS A 31 -15.87 -12.20 7.04
CA LYS A 31 -16.00 -13.26 8.05
C LYS A 31 -15.04 -14.41 7.80
N PHE A 32 -14.87 -14.80 6.52
CA PHE A 32 -13.94 -15.85 6.13
C PHE A 32 -12.49 -15.45 6.43
N LEU A 33 -12.07 -14.23 6.04
CA LEU A 33 -10.73 -13.71 6.28
C LEU A 33 -10.39 -13.68 7.78
N VAL A 34 -11.27 -13.11 8.60
CA VAL A 34 -11.07 -13.07 10.06
C VAL A 34 -10.90 -14.48 10.63
N ARG A 35 -11.75 -15.43 10.22
CA ARG A 35 -11.69 -16.81 10.68
C ARG A 35 -10.41 -17.52 10.21
N SER A 36 -10.05 -17.40 8.96
CA SER A 36 -8.88 -18.08 8.40
C SER A 36 -7.58 -17.54 8.98
N VAL A 37 -7.41 -16.20 8.95
CA VAL A 37 -6.20 -15.55 9.45
C VAL A 37 -6.04 -15.70 10.98
N SER A 38 -7.14 -15.80 11.73
CA SER A 38 -7.05 -16.11 13.17
C SER A 38 -6.38 -17.46 13.45
N GLN A 39 -6.48 -18.41 12.52
CA GLN A 39 -5.94 -19.77 12.65
C GLN A 39 -4.52 -19.92 12.06
N THR A 40 -4.20 -19.19 11.01
CA THR A 40 -2.92 -19.31 10.29
C THR A 40 -1.93 -18.19 10.62
N GLY A 41 -2.43 -17.04 11.03
CA GLY A 41 -1.72 -15.76 10.95
C GLY A 41 -1.80 -15.18 9.52
N GLY A 42 -1.30 -13.96 9.34
CA GLY A 42 -1.27 -13.31 8.04
C GLY A 42 -1.56 -11.81 8.10
N HIS A 43 -1.74 -11.21 6.92
CA HIS A 43 -2.05 -9.78 6.78
C HIS A 43 -3.57 -9.59 6.85
N LEU A 44 -4.10 -9.13 7.98
CA LEU A 44 -5.54 -9.05 8.17
C LEU A 44 -6.13 -7.68 7.83
N ALA A 45 -5.64 -6.63 8.48
CA ALA A 45 -6.24 -5.30 8.37
C ALA A 45 -6.23 -4.74 6.94
N SER A 46 -5.13 -4.94 6.21
CA SER A 46 -4.99 -4.49 4.82
C SER A 46 -5.99 -5.18 3.89
N ASN A 47 -6.20 -6.50 4.07
CA ASN A 47 -7.16 -7.27 3.28
C ASN A 47 -8.62 -6.91 3.57
N LEU A 48 -8.95 -6.67 4.85
CA LEU A 48 -10.30 -6.21 5.23
C LEU A 48 -10.66 -4.85 4.62
N GLY A 49 -9.67 -4.00 4.39
CA GLY A 49 -9.85 -2.66 3.80
C GLY A 49 -10.16 -2.67 2.32
N VAL A 50 -9.75 -3.68 1.57
CA VAL A 50 -9.83 -3.68 0.09
C VAL A 50 -10.83 -4.69 -0.47
N VAL A 51 -11.77 -5.16 0.32
CA VAL A 51 -12.74 -6.19 -0.12
C VAL A 51 -13.58 -5.68 -1.28
N GLU A 52 -14.24 -4.55 -1.13
CA GLU A 52 -15.09 -3.95 -2.16
C GLU A 52 -14.29 -3.56 -3.40
N LEU A 53 -13.11 -2.97 -3.22
CA LEU A 53 -12.22 -2.61 -4.32
C LEU A 53 -11.83 -3.85 -5.15
N THR A 54 -11.47 -4.95 -4.49
CA THR A 54 -11.07 -6.19 -5.19
C THR A 54 -12.26 -6.82 -5.93
N LEU A 55 -13.46 -6.83 -5.32
CA LEU A 55 -14.67 -7.29 -5.97
C LEU A 55 -14.98 -6.46 -7.21
N ALA A 56 -14.91 -5.12 -7.11
CA ALA A 56 -15.15 -4.22 -8.22
C ALA A 56 -14.13 -4.40 -9.35
N LEU A 57 -12.84 -4.60 -9.04
CA LEU A 57 -11.81 -4.91 -10.02
C LEU A 57 -12.15 -6.17 -10.81
N HIS A 58 -12.47 -7.27 -10.14
CA HIS A 58 -12.84 -8.53 -10.81
C HIS A 58 -14.23 -8.46 -11.47
N LYS A 59 -15.11 -7.55 -11.07
CA LYS A 59 -16.39 -7.29 -11.75
C LYS A 59 -16.19 -6.60 -13.10
N VAL A 60 -15.21 -5.68 -13.19
CA VAL A 60 -14.99 -4.85 -14.39
C VAL A 60 -13.95 -5.46 -15.34
N PHE A 61 -12.87 -6.04 -14.82
CA PHE A 61 -11.76 -6.55 -15.60
C PHE A 61 -11.75 -8.08 -15.68
N ASP A 62 -11.32 -8.64 -16.81
CA ASP A 62 -11.31 -10.07 -17.11
C ASP A 62 -9.94 -10.70 -16.84
N SER A 63 -9.60 -10.87 -15.55
CA SER A 63 -8.38 -11.58 -15.15
C SER A 63 -8.50 -13.09 -15.51
N PRO A 64 -7.44 -13.74 -16.05
CA PRO A 64 -6.06 -13.27 -16.21
C PRO A 64 -5.78 -12.56 -17.54
N LYS A 65 -6.76 -12.39 -18.45
CA LYS A 65 -6.57 -11.63 -19.70
C LYS A 65 -6.13 -10.22 -19.37
N ASP A 66 -6.92 -9.49 -18.56
CA ASP A 66 -6.54 -8.20 -18.00
C ASP A 66 -5.57 -8.41 -16.84
N LYS A 67 -4.53 -7.58 -16.76
CA LYS A 67 -3.39 -7.78 -15.87
C LYS A 67 -3.51 -6.90 -14.63
N ILE A 68 -3.68 -7.51 -13.44
CA ILE A 68 -3.75 -6.79 -12.16
C ILE A 68 -2.45 -7.04 -11.39
N VAL A 69 -1.65 -5.99 -11.21
CA VAL A 69 -0.39 -6.02 -10.46
C VAL A 69 -0.58 -5.38 -9.09
N TRP A 70 -0.35 -6.13 -8.04
CA TRP A 70 -0.50 -5.69 -6.64
C TRP A 70 0.84 -5.20 -6.10
N ASP A 71 0.91 -3.95 -5.62
CA ASP A 71 2.09 -3.44 -4.92
C ASP A 71 2.25 -4.11 -3.56
N VAL A 72 3.45 -4.56 -3.21
CA VAL A 72 3.70 -5.43 -2.05
C VAL A 72 2.93 -6.75 -2.17
N GLY A 73 1.62 -6.69 -2.37
CA GLY A 73 0.75 -7.85 -2.52
C GLY A 73 0.20 -8.43 -1.21
N HIS A 74 0.52 -7.85 -0.06
CA HIS A 74 0.01 -8.27 1.25
C HIS A 74 -1.51 -8.10 1.41
N GLN A 75 -2.16 -7.31 0.54
CA GLN A 75 -3.60 -7.07 0.45
C GLN A 75 -4.31 -7.94 -0.60
N SER A 76 -3.66 -8.98 -1.13
CA SER A 76 -4.17 -9.81 -2.23
C SER A 76 -5.04 -11.00 -1.83
N TYR A 77 -5.37 -11.16 -0.53
CA TYR A 77 -6.11 -12.34 -0.08
C TYR A 77 -7.53 -12.45 -0.69
N VAL A 78 -8.20 -11.32 -0.87
CA VAL A 78 -9.51 -11.29 -1.54
C VAL A 78 -9.35 -11.72 -3.01
N HIS A 79 -8.31 -11.26 -3.70
CA HIS A 79 -7.96 -11.72 -5.03
C HIS A 79 -7.73 -13.25 -5.06
N LYS A 80 -6.96 -13.80 -4.12
CA LYS A 80 -6.75 -15.25 -3.99
C LYS A 80 -8.06 -16.03 -3.76
N ILE A 81 -8.97 -15.50 -2.95
CA ILE A 81 -10.28 -16.11 -2.71
C ILE A 81 -11.09 -16.17 -4.00
N ILE A 82 -11.21 -15.06 -4.72
CA ILE A 82 -12.02 -14.94 -5.93
C ILE A 82 -11.46 -15.80 -7.07
N THR A 83 -10.14 -15.95 -7.11
CA THR A 83 -9.43 -16.75 -8.13
C THR A 83 -9.32 -18.24 -7.74
N GLY A 84 -10.22 -18.76 -6.91
CA GLY A 84 -10.41 -20.19 -6.65
C GLY A 84 -9.55 -20.80 -5.55
N ARG A 85 -8.76 -19.99 -4.80
CA ARG A 85 -7.82 -20.49 -3.78
C ARG A 85 -8.38 -20.45 -2.35
N LYS A 86 -9.70 -20.34 -2.19
CA LYS A 86 -10.36 -20.27 -0.86
C LYS A 86 -9.96 -21.43 0.06
N GLU A 87 -9.95 -22.65 -0.45
CA GLU A 87 -9.63 -23.83 0.35
C GLU A 87 -8.16 -23.90 0.79
N ASN A 88 -7.26 -23.22 0.07
CA ASN A 88 -5.83 -23.20 0.36
C ASN A 88 -5.48 -22.30 1.56
N PHE A 89 -6.43 -21.49 2.04
CA PHE A 89 -6.21 -20.65 3.23
C PHE A 89 -5.85 -21.44 4.49
N LYS A 90 -6.14 -22.75 4.55
CA LYS A 90 -5.70 -23.63 5.64
C LYS A 90 -4.18 -23.72 5.76
N SER A 91 -3.46 -23.51 4.66
CA SER A 91 -1.99 -23.56 4.58
C SER A 91 -1.36 -22.19 4.29
N LEU A 92 -2.12 -21.10 4.47
CA LEU A 92 -1.62 -19.74 4.24
C LEU A 92 -0.35 -19.47 5.05
N ARG A 93 0.73 -19.02 4.37
CA ARG A 93 2.04 -18.72 4.97
C ARG A 93 2.72 -19.88 5.70
N GLN A 94 2.38 -21.12 5.34
CA GLN A 94 3.02 -22.31 5.86
C GLN A 94 3.99 -22.90 4.84
N PHE A 95 4.94 -23.70 5.31
CA PHE A 95 5.88 -24.39 4.42
C PHE A 95 5.14 -25.26 3.40
N ASN A 96 5.48 -25.12 2.12
CA ASN A 96 4.78 -25.74 0.98
C ASN A 96 3.28 -25.41 0.91
N GLY A 97 2.82 -24.37 1.60
CA GLY A 97 1.46 -23.88 1.55
C GLY A 97 1.30 -22.66 0.66
N MET A 98 0.12 -22.03 0.71
CA MET A 98 -0.20 -20.84 -0.05
C MET A 98 0.60 -19.63 0.44
N SER A 99 1.23 -18.90 -0.50
CA SER A 99 1.97 -17.65 -0.22
C SER A 99 1.07 -16.57 0.36
N GLY A 100 1.63 -15.74 1.23
CA GLY A 100 0.99 -14.51 1.73
C GLY A 100 1.02 -13.34 0.73
N PHE A 101 1.62 -13.54 -0.44
CA PHE A 101 1.75 -12.56 -1.53
C PHE A 101 1.34 -13.21 -2.86
N PRO A 102 1.06 -12.43 -3.92
CA PRO A 102 0.90 -12.97 -5.26
C PRO A 102 2.12 -13.79 -5.69
N LYS A 103 1.88 -14.91 -6.33
CA LYS A 103 2.92 -15.82 -6.81
C LYS A 103 2.48 -16.49 -8.11
N GLU A 104 3.20 -16.23 -9.20
CA GLU A 104 2.90 -16.73 -10.55
C GLU A 104 2.77 -18.27 -10.59
N SER A 105 3.63 -18.96 -9.84
CA SER A 105 3.60 -20.43 -9.76
C SER A 105 2.39 -21.01 -9.02
N GLU A 106 1.60 -20.19 -8.31
CA GLU A 106 0.37 -20.62 -7.64
C GLU A 106 -0.88 -20.51 -8.52
N CYS A 107 -0.93 -19.48 -9.37
CA CYS A 107 -2.14 -19.19 -10.14
C CYS A 107 -1.86 -18.24 -11.30
N GLU A 108 -2.44 -18.52 -12.46
CA GLU A 108 -2.33 -17.67 -13.66
C GLU A 108 -2.87 -16.23 -13.47
N HIS A 109 -3.67 -15.99 -12.45
CA HIS A 109 -4.18 -14.67 -12.08
C HIS A 109 -3.16 -13.82 -11.32
N ASP A 110 -2.11 -14.42 -10.75
CA ASP A 110 -1.01 -13.73 -10.10
C ASP A 110 0.04 -13.37 -11.17
N ILE A 111 -0.06 -12.17 -11.72
CA ILE A 111 0.66 -11.76 -12.94
C ILE A 111 2.16 -11.52 -12.68
N PHE A 112 2.53 -11.29 -11.44
CA PHE A 112 3.92 -11.00 -11.04
C PHE A 112 4.13 -11.34 -9.56
N ASP A 113 5.27 -11.96 -9.25
CA ASP A 113 5.68 -12.22 -7.88
C ASP A 113 5.99 -10.90 -7.17
N THR A 114 5.29 -10.62 -6.09
CA THR A 114 5.47 -9.39 -5.32
C THR A 114 5.80 -9.66 -3.86
N GLY A 115 6.19 -8.65 -3.13
CA GLY A 115 6.57 -8.73 -1.71
C GLY A 115 7.19 -7.41 -1.23
N HIS A 116 7.84 -6.67 -2.13
CA HIS A 116 8.46 -5.38 -1.86
C HIS A 116 7.62 -4.22 -2.41
N SER A 117 7.67 -3.07 -1.73
CA SER A 117 6.87 -1.89 -2.09
C SER A 117 7.41 -1.14 -3.30
N SER A 118 6.54 -0.33 -3.92
CA SER A 118 6.84 0.69 -4.92
C SER A 118 7.23 0.16 -6.31
N THR A 119 6.99 -1.13 -6.60
CA THR A 119 7.38 -1.75 -7.87
C THR A 119 6.24 -1.87 -8.88
N SER A 120 4.99 -1.89 -8.41
CA SER A 120 3.81 -2.27 -9.20
C SER A 120 3.59 -1.39 -10.43
N ILE A 121 3.77 -0.08 -10.32
CA ILE A 121 3.54 0.85 -11.45
C ILE A 121 4.54 0.58 -12.57
N SER A 122 5.83 0.41 -12.22
CA SER A 122 6.88 0.13 -13.20
C SER A 122 6.67 -1.22 -13.89
N VAL A 123 6.32 -2.26 -13.12
CA VAL A 123 6.00 -3.59 -13.66
C VAL A 123 4.80 -3.52 -14.59
N ALA A 124 3.71 -2.89 -14.16
CA ALA A 124 2.50 -2.73 -14.96
C ALA A 124 2.77 -1.93 -16.25
N GLN A 125 3.58 -0.88 -16.18
CA GLN A 125 4.00 -0.13 -17.36
C GLN A 125 4.77 -1.00 -18.34
N GLY A 126 5.72 -1.80 -17.86
CA GLY A 126 6.45 -2.76 -18.71
C GLY A 126 5.51 -3.75 -19.43
N ILE A 127 4.51 -4.28 -18.70
CA ILE A 127 3.47 -5.16 -19.27
C ILE A 127 2.65 -4.42 -20.33
N ALA A 128 2.21 -3.17 -20.05
CA ALA A 128 1.44 -2.37 -20.98
C ALA A 128 2.23 -2.05 -22.26
N CYS A 129 3.50 -1.68 -22.12
CA CYS A 129 4.39 -1.47 -23.27
C CYS A 129 4.55 -2.75 -24.12
N ALA A 130 4.73 -3.91 -23.47
CA ALA A 130 4.84 -5.19 -24.17
C ALA A 130 3.54 -5.54 -24.92
N ARG A 131 2.36 -5.32 -24.30
CA ARG A 131 1.04 -5.44 -24.93
C ARG A 131 0.95 -4.59 -26.20
N ASP A 132 1.34 -3.31 -26.10
CA ASP A 132 1.24 -2.35 -27.21
C ASP A 132 2.17 -2.75 -28.37
N ILE A 133 3.41 -3.19 -28.09
CA ILE A 133 4.36 -3.68 -29.09
C ILE A 133 3.80 -4.93 -29.80
N LYS A 134 3.19 -5.85 -29.05
CA LYS A 134 2.59 -7.08 -29.59
C LYS A 134 1.22 -6.84 -30.23
N LYS A 135 0.63 -5.65 -30.05
CA LYS A 135 -0.73 -5.30 -30.50
C LYS A 135 -1.81 -6.22 -29.90
N GLU A 136 -1.62 -6.62 -28.66
CA GLU A 136 -2.58 -7.39 -27.87
C GLU A 136 -3.62 -6.47 -27.25
N GLU A 137 -4.82 -7.01 -26.99
CA GLU A 137 -5.90 -6.27 -26.32
C GLU A 137 -6.08 -6.78 -24.89
N SER A 138 -5.61 -6.02 -23.92
CA SER A 138 -5.85 -6.25 -22.48
C SER A 138 -5.72 -4.96 -21.71
N ASP A 139 -6.44 -4.84 -20.60
CA ASP A 139 -6.23 -3.76 -19.64
C ASP A 139 -5.09 -4.12 -18.69
N VAL A 140 -4.35 -3.11 -18.26
CA VAL A 140 -3.26 -3.27 -17.28
C VAL A 140 -3.50 -2.35 -16.10
N ILE A 141 -3.59 -2.93 -14.92
CA ILE A 141 -3.95 -2.25 -13.68
C ILE A 141 -2.85 -2.44 -12.65
N ALA A 142 -2.35 -1.34 -12.08
CA ALA A 142 -1.48 -1.35 -10.90
C ALA A 142 -2.28 -0.94 -9.67
N VAL A 143 -2.24 -1.71 -8.59
CA VAL A 143 -2.87 -1.36 -7.31
C VAL A 143 -1.77 -1.04 -6.32
N ILE A 144 -1.67 0.21 -5.90
CA ILE A 144 -0.61 0.71 -5.01
C ILE A 144 -1.20 1.41 -3.79
N GLY A 145 -0.59 1.20 -2.62
CA GLY A 145 -0.97 1.89 -1.39
C GLY A 145 -0.34 3.28 -1.26
N ASP A 146 -0.98 4.13 -0.45
CA ASP A 146 -0.55 5.49 -0.12
C ASP A 146 0.85 5.57 0.50
N GLY A 147 1.26 4.59 1.27
CA GLY A 147 2.63 4.48 1.76
C GLY A 147 3.63 4.13 0.64
N SER A 148 3.28 3.18 -0.22
CA SER A 148 4.15 2.69 -1.29
C SER A 148 4.38 3.71 -2.40
N ILE A 149 3.40 4.57 -2.71
CA ILE A 149 3.52 5.60 -3.74
C ILE A 149 4.55 6.69 -3.36
N THR A 150 4.91 6.79 -2.08
CA THR A 150 5.95 7.71 -1.62
C THR A 150 7.37 7.26 -1.97
N GLY A 151 7.55 6.01 -2.37
CA GLY A 151 8.85 5.46 -2.73
C GLY A 151 9.38 6.01 -4.05
N GLY A 152 10.70 6.25 -4.14
CA GLY A 152 11.35 6.84 -5.31
C GLY A 152 11.06 6.08 -6.59
N MET A 153 11.05 4.73 -6.56
CA MET A 153 10.73 3.92 -7.75
C MET A 153 9.30 4.14 -8.25
N ALA A 154 8.32 4.32 -7.35
CA ALA A 154 6.94 4.61 -7.75
C ALA A 154 6.82 6.01 -8.36
N LEU A 155 7.52 7.02 -7.79
CA LEU A 155 7.53 8.38 -8.34
C LEU A 155 8.22 8.44 -9.70
N GLU A 156 9.32 7.73 -9.88
CA GLU A 156 10.00 7.58 -11.17
C GLU A 156 9.09 6.92 -12.21
N ALA A 157 8.40 5.83 -11.82
CA ALA A 157 7.45 5.17 -12.70
C ALA A 157 6.27 6.08 -13.09
N LEU A 158 5.70 6.85 -12.15
CA LEU A 158 4.65 7.84 -12.44
C LEU A 158 5.13 8.89 -13.46
N ASN A 159 6.34 9.43 -13.26
CA ASN A 159 6.95 10.38 -14.20
C ASN A 159 7.10 9.76 -15.61
N HIS A 160 7.55 8.51 -15.69
CA HIS A 160 7.73 7.81 -16.98
C HIS A 160 6.40 7.47 -17.64
N VAL A 161 5.42 6.96 -16.88
CA VAL A 161 4.06 6.65 -17.38
C VAL A 161 3.39 7.88 -17.98
N GLY A 162 3.48 9.02 -17.30
CA GLY A 162 2.92 10.28 -17.79
C GLY A 162 3.61 10.77 -19.06
N TYR A 163 4.94 10.71 -19.11
CA TYR A 163 5.72 11.10 -20.30
C TYR A 163 5.41 10.24 -21.52
N THR A 164 5.34 8.91 -21.35
CA THR A 164 5.06 7.97 -22.45
C THR A 164 3.58 7.88 -22.80
N ASN A 165 2.71 8.50 -22.02
CA ASN A 165 1.25 8.41 -22.16
C ASN A 165 0.74 6.95 -22.26
N THR A 166 1.35 6.04 -21.48
CA THR A 166 1.05 4.61 -21.51
C THR A 166 -0.40 4.35 -21.09
N ASP A 167 -1.13 3.59 -21.89
CA ASP A 167 -2.55 3.23 -21.62
C ASP A 167 -2.62 2.18 -20.50
N MET A 168 -2.82 2.64 -19.26
CA MET A 168 -2.94 1.80 -18.06
C MET A 168 -3.72 2.51 -16.95
N ILE A 169 -4.18 1.74 -15.97
CA ILE A 169 -4.92 2.25 -14.81
C ILE A 169 -4.09 2.04 -13.55
N ILE A 170 -3.93 3.10 -12.77
CA ILE A 170 -3.28 3.09 -11.46
C ILE A 170 -4.35 3.30 -10.40
N ILE A 171 -4.52 2.34 -9.50
CA ILE A 171 -5.41 2.45 -8.35
C ILE A 171 -4.58 2.85 -7.14
N LEU A 172 -4.75 4.07 -6.67
CA LEU A 172 -4.19 4.54 -5.41
C LEU A 172 -5.17 4.19 -4.28
N ASN A 173 -4.84 3.16 -3.53
CA ASN A 173 -5.59 2.76 -2.33
C ASN A 173 -5.07 3.56 -1.12
N ASP A 174 -5.80 4.59 -0.72
CA ASP A 174 -5.43 5.48 0.37
C ASP A 174 -6.23 5.14 1.63
N ASN A 175 -5.53 4.79 2.69
CA ASN A 175 -6.10 4.56 4.02
C ASN A 175 -5.36 5.36 5.11
N GLU A 176 -4.56 6.35 4.70
CA GLU A 176 -3.73 7.22 5.53
C GLU A 176 -2.69 6.48 6.40
N MET A 177 -2.43 5.20 6.10
CA MET A 177 -1.56 4.34 6.91
C MET A 177 -0.75 3.38 6.06
N SER A 178 0.55 3.28 6.37
CA SER A 178 1.39 2.13 6.00
C SER A 178 1.26 1.02 7.07
N ILE A 179 2.34 0.66 7.75
CA ILE A 179 2.27 -0.07 9.03
C ILE A 179 1.78 0.90 10.10
N ASP A 180 2.36 2.08 10.19
CA ASP A 180 1.98 3.21 11.04
C ASP A 180 1.41 4.35 10.18
N LYS A 181 1.04 5.49 10.80
CA LYS A 181 0.54 6.68 10.08
C LYS A 181 1.58 7.18 9.11
N ASN A 182 1.14 7.50 7.90
CA ASN A 182 2.04 8.03 6.87
C ASN A 182 2.54 9.43 7.25
N VAL A 183 3.81 9.68 6.92
CA VAL A 183 4.49 10.96 7.15
C VAL A 183 5.03 11.52 5.83
N GLY A 184 5.37 12.81 5.82
CA GLY A 184 6.03 13.46 4.70
C GLY A 184 5.11 14.29 3.81
N GLY A 185 5.69 14.87 2.76
CA GLY A 185 5.03 15.81 1.85
C GLY A 185 3.88 15.18 1.06
N MET A 186 4.10 13.96 0.53
CA MET A 186 3.10 13.24 -0.23
C MET A 186 1.86 12.90 0.63
N SER A 187 2.06 12.43 1.85
CA SER A 187 0.95 12.15 2.78
C SER A 187 0.15 13.42 3.08
N ARG A 188 0.81 14.56 3.32
CA ARG A 188 0.13 15.85 3.51
C ARG A 188 -0.64 16.28 2.28
N TYR A 189 -0.06 16.07 1.09
CA TYR A 189 -0.72 16.37 -0.18
C TYR A 189 -1.99 15.53 -0.37
N LEU A 190 -1.93 14.21 -0.20
CA LEU A 190 -3.09 13.31 -0.30
C LEU A 190 -4.17 13.68 0.73
N SER A 191 -3.80 13.90 1.99
CA SER A 191 -4.73 14.34 3.04
C SER A 191 -5.36 15.71 2.73
N SER A 192 -4.68 16.61 2.00
CA SER A 192 -5.26 17.88 1.56
C SER A 192 -6.33 17.69 0.49
N ILE A 193 -6.12 16.75 -0.45
CA ILE A 193 -7.12 16.40 -1.47
C ILE A 193 -8.38 15.84 -0.80
N ILE A 194 -8.25 14.91 0.15
CA ILE A 194 -9.38 14.32 0.87
C ILE A 194 -10.19 15.40 1.59
N ARG A 195 -9.53 16.29 2.34
CA ARG A 195 -10.19 17.39 3.06
C ARG A 195 -10.93 18.34 2.11
N ASN A 196 -10.30 18.72 1.00
CA ASN A 196 -10.91 19.62 0.02
C ASN A 196 -12.13 18.98 -0.65
N SER A 197 -12.08 17.69 -0.97
CA SER A 197 -13.22 16.96 -1.53
C SER A 197 -14.39 16.86 -0.55
N THR A 198 -14.13 16.62 0.72
CA THR A 198 -15.17 16.57 1.77
C THR A 198 -15.84 17.93 1.94
N VAL A 199 -15.08 19.01 1.96
CA VAL A 199 -15.62 20.39 2.05
C VAL A 199 -16.49 20.72 0.82
N ASN A 200 -16.09 20.28 -0.37
CA ASN A 200 -16.86 20.48 -1.59
C ASN A 200 -18.18 19.67 -1.58
N LYS A 201 -18.15 18.39 -1.15
CA LYS A 201 -19.37 17.58 -0.98
C LYS A 201 -20.38 18.22 -0.01
N VAL A 202 -19.91 18.70 1.14
CA VAL A 202 -20.77 19.40 2.11
C VAL A 202 -21.37 20.69 1.52
N LYS A 203 -20.56 21.46 0.75
CA LYS A 203 -21.07 22.64 0.05
C LYS A 203 -22.15 22.29 -0.97
N ASP A 204 -21.94 21.23 -1.77
CA ASP A 204 -22.90 20.78 -2.77
C ASP A 204 -24.20 20.28 -2.15
N GLU A 205 -24.16 19.61 -0.99
CA GLU A 205 -25.35 19.19 -0.24
C GLU A 205 -26.11 20.40 0.33
N VAL A 206 -25.40 21.36 0.92
CA VAL A 206 -26.02 22.61 1.41
C VAL A 206 -26.61 23.42 0.26
N GLU A 207 -25.97 23.48 -0.90
CA GLU A 207 -26.49 24.13 -2.10
C GLU A 207 -27.77 23.43 -2.59
N LYS A 208 -27.85 22.10 -2.61
CA LYS A 208 -29.05 21.33 -2.97
C LYS A 208 -30.18 21.60 -2.00
N ILE A 209 -29.93 21.66 -0.70
CA ILE A 209 -30.92 21.96 0.33
C ILE A 209 -31.47 23.39 0.16
N LEU A 210 -30.60 24.36 -0.13
CA LEU A 210 -31.00 25.77 -0.38
C LEU A 210 -31.79 25.94 -1.66
N GLN A 211 -31.55 25.15 -2.71
CA GLN A 211 -32.29 25.19 -3.96
C GLN A 211 -33.77 24.69 -3.82
N VAL A 212 -33.99 23.79 -2.88
CA VAL A 212 -35.32 23.18 -2.64
C VAL A 212 -36.20 24.02 -1.68
N SER A 213 -35.64 25.01 -0.98
CA SER A 213 -36.37 25.83 -0.01
C SER A 213 -37.14 26.98 -0.68
N PRO A 214 -38.40 27.25 -0.31
CA PRO A 214 -39.15 28.38 -0.81
C PRO A 214 -38.45 29.71 -0.45
N GLY A 215 -38.03 30.48 -1.44
CA GLY A 215 -37.24 31.71 -1.28
C GLY A 215 -35.73 31.60 -1.50
N GLY A 216 -35.19 30.41 -1.67
CA GLY A 216 -33.73 30.14 -1.86
C GLY A 216 -33.14 30.76 -3.13
N ASN A 217 -33.95 30.97 -4.17
CA ASN A 217 -33.50 31.51 -5.47
C ASN A 217 -32.99 32.97 -5.42
N ILE A 218 -33.43 33.78 -4.46
CA ILE A 218 -32.97 35.19 -4.33
C ILE A 218 -31.59 35.20 -3.60
N ILE A 219 -31.46 34.37 -2.58
CA ILE A 219 -30.20 34.20 -1.81
C ILE A 219 -29.16 33.56 -2.70
N PHE A 220 -29.53 32.61 -3.56
CA PHE A 220 -28.65 31.89 -4.48
C PHE A 220 -28.05 32.81 -5.57
N LYS A 221 -28.83 33.72 -6.16
CA LYS A 221 -28.31 34.69 -7.17
C LYS A 221 -27.34 35.69 -6.57
N THR A 222 -27.51 36.07 -5.31
CA THR A 222 -26.58 37.01 -4.62
C THR A 222 -25.35 36.26 -4.14
N ALA A 223 -25.49 35.02 -3.65
CA ALA A 223 -24.39 34.17 -3.26
C ALA A 223 -23.50 33.76 -4.44
N ASN A 224 -24.08 33.48 -5.61
CA ASN A 224 -23.30 33.16 -6.82
C ASN A 224 -22.45 34.34 -7.32
N LYS A 225 -22.96 35.58 -7.26
CA LYS A 225 -22.13 36.77 -7.61
C LYS A 225 -20.98 36.99 -6.64
N VAL A 226 -21.14 36.69 -5.36
CA VAL A 226 -20.08 36.73 -4.36
C VAL A 226 -19.17 35.50 -4.51
N LYS A 227 -19.73 34.33 -4.85
CA LYS A 227 -19.02 33.08 -5.09
C LYS A 227 -18.04 33.20 -6.27
N ASP A 228 -18.48 33.74 -7.42
CA ASP A 228 -17.61 33.94 -8.60
C ASP A 228 -16.45 34.92 -8.34
N SER A 229 -16.68 35.91 -7.44
CA SER A 229 -15.62 36.86 -7.04
C SER A 229 -14.68 36.30 -5.96
N ILE A 230 -15.12 35.35 -5.13
CA ILE A 230 -14.31 34.72 -4.09
C ILE A 230 -13.64 33.46 -4.62
N ILE A 231 -14.34 32.64 -5.41
CA ILE A 231 -13.80 31.42 -6.03
C ILE A 231 -12.72 31.74 -7.04
N SER A 232 -12.85 32.81 -7.83
CA SER A 232 -11.80 33.25 -8.76
C SER A 232 -10.54 33.79 -8.08
N LYS A 233 -10.60 34.13 -6.78
CA LYS A 233 -9.45 34.59 -5.99
C LYS A 233 -8.83 33.51 -5.08
N PHE A 234 -9.53 32.39 -4.83
CA PHE A 234 -9.12 31.38 -3.85
C PHE A 234 -9.09 29.93 -4.36
N THR A 235 -9.40 29.70 -5.62
CA THR A 235 -9.07 28.46 -6.31
C THR A 235 -8.19 28.79 -7.52
N PRO A 236 -6.88 28.65 -7.40
CA PRO A 236 -6.17 28.08 -8.50
C PRO A 236 -6.88 26.74 -8.74
N GLN A 237 -7.28 26.46 -9.94
CA GLN A 237 -7.51 25.11 -10.42
C GLN A 237 -6.14 24.44 -10.23
N GLU A 238 -5.85 24.00 -9.01
CA GLU A 238 -4.62 23.26 -8.73
C GLU A 238 -4.78 21.95 -9.47
N CYS A 239 -4.22 21.93 -10.68
CA CYS A 239 -3.92 20.71 -11.40
C CYS A 239 -3.28 19.78 -10.39
N SER A 240 -3.84 18.60 -10.18
CA SER A 240 -3.26 17.66 -9.21
C SER A 240 -1.83 17.34 -9.65
N LEU A 241 -0.97 16.96 -8.70
CA LEU A 241 0.39 16.52 -9.03
C LEU A 241 0.38 15.49 -10.17
N PHE A 242 -0.58 14.58 -10.15
CA PHE A 242 -0.73 13.53 -11.16
C PHE A 242 -1.09 14.09 -12.54
N GLU A 243 -1.98 15.09 -12.62
CA GLU A 243 -2.33 15.75 -13.86
C GLU A 243 -1.16 16.58 -14.41
N SER A 244 -0.36 17.18 -13.52
CA SER A 244 0.88 17.86 -13.91
C SER A 244 1.91 16.92 -14.53
N LEU A 245 1.88 15.64 -14.16
CA LEU A 245 2.68 14.58 -14.76
C LEU A 245 2.06 14.01 -16.06
N GLY A 246 0.86 14.44 -16.47
CA GLY A 246 0.16 13.93 -17.65
C GLY A 246 -0.75 12.71 -17.37
N ILE A 247 -1.03 12.41 -16.11
CA ILE A 247 -1.88 11.28 -15.68
C ILE A 247 -3.27 11.81 -15.33
N LYS A 248 -4.32 11.31 -15.97
CA LYS A 248 -5.71 11.70 -15.65
C LYS A 248 -6.08 11.25 -14.26
N TYR A 249 -6.55 12.17 -13.43
CA TYR A 249 -6.90 11.90 -12.05
C TYR A 249 -8.43 11.79 -11.87
N TYR A 250 -8.87 10.72 -11.19
CA TYR A 250 -10.26 10.51 -10.76
C TYR A 250 -10.29 10.25 -9.26
N GLY A 251 -11.19 10.89 -8.56
CA GLY A 251 -11.39 10.71 -7.14
C GLY A 251 -11.15 11.98 -6.32
N PRO A 252 -11.02 11.88 -4.99
CA PRO A 252 -11.13 10.63 -4.23
C PRO A 252 -12.57 10.10 -4.18
N ILE A 253 -12.72 8.77 -4.24
CA ILE A 253 -14.01 8.07 -4.12
C ILE A 253 -14.04 7.18 -2.88
N ASP A 254 -15.25 6.84 -2.41
CA ASP A 254 -15.42 5.90 -1.30
C ASP A 254 -15.10 4.46 -1.75
N GLY A 255 -14.00 3.91 -1.24
CA GLY A 255 -13.52 2.55 -1.52
C GLY A 255 -14.38 1.45 -0.89
N HIS A 256 -15.48 1.80 -0.24
CA HIS A 256 -16.45 0.87 0.31
C HIS A 256 -17.84 0.97 -0.35
N ASN A 257 -17.99 1.85 -1.33
CA ASN A 257 -19.14 1.92 -2.19
C ASN A 257 -18.88 1.17 -3.49
N ILE A 258 -19.31 -0.11 -3.55
CA ILE A 258 -19.03 -0.98 -4.71
C ILE A 258 -19.56 -0.39 -6.02
N GLU A 259 -20.74 0.22 -6.01
CA GLU A 259 -21.36 0.82 -7.19
C GLU A 259 -20.51 1.97 -7.73
N GLU A 260 -20.12 2.91 -6.86
CA GLU A 260 -19.27 4.05 -7.23
C GLU A 260 -17.90 3.60 -7.79
N ILE A 261 -17.29 2.57 -7.19
CA ILE A 261 -16.03 2.00 -7.68
C ILE A 261 -16.23 1.40 -9.08
N ILE A 262 -17.25 0.56 -9.28
CA ILE A 262 -17.54 -0.09 -10.58
C ILE A 262 -17.75 0.97 -11.67
N GLU A 263 -18.59 1.98 -11.41
CA GLU A 263 -18.85 3.05 -12.38
C GLU A 263 -17.58 3.81 -12.74
N THR A 264 -16.75 4.14 -11.74
CA THR A 264 -15.52 4.90 -11.96
C THR A 264 -14.48 4.04 -12.69
N LEU A 265 -14.37 2.75 -12.39
CA LEU A 265 -13.50 1.82 -13.12
C LEU A 265 -13.92 1.68 -14.59
N LYS A 266 -15.24 1.58 -14.88
CA LYS A 266 -15.76 1.56 -16.27
C LYS A 266 -15.41 2.86 -17.01
N LYS A 267 -15.53 4.02 -16.34
CA LYS A 267 -15.11 5.32 -16.91
C LYS A 267 -13.60 5.34 -17.17
N ALA A 268 -12.78 4.87 -16.23
CA ALA A 268 -11.33 4.77 -16.40
C ALA A 268 -10.96 3.87 -17.58
N LYS A 269 -11.56 2.67 -17.66
CA LYS A 269 -11.36 1.70 -18.75
C LYS A 269 -11.68 2.28 -20.14
N SER A 270 -12.63 3.20 -20.25
CA SER A 270 -13.00 3.84 -21.53
C SER A 270 -12.02 4.95 -21.98
N LYS A 271 -11.04 5.32 -21.16
CA LYS A 271 -10.11 6.41 -21.46
C LYS A 271 -8.84 5.87 -22.09
N LYS A 272 -8.25 6.66 -22.97
CA LYS A 272 -6.91 6.43 -23.52
C LYS A 272 -5.86 7.18 -22.70
N GLY A 273 -4.68 6.59 -22.58
CA GLY A 273 -3.58 7.10 -21.78
C GLY A 273 -3.74 6.78 -20.29
N PRO A 274 -2.78 7.19 -19.46
CA PRO A 274 -2.74 6.78 -18.07
C PRO A 274 -3.84 7.44 -17.24
N VAL A 275 -4.46 6.63 -16.38
CA VAL A 275 -5.49 7.07 -15.43
C VAL A 275 -5.06 6.68 -14.02
N LEU A 276 -5.15 7.61 -13.06
CA LEU A 276 -5.03 7.32 -11.64
C LEU A 276 -6.40 7.47 -10.99
N LEU A 277 -6.88 6.40 -10.37
CA LEU A 277 -8.08 6.38 -9.56
C LEU A 277 -7.69 6.38 -8.08
N HIS A 278 -8.05 7.43 -7.35
CA HIS A 278 -7.81 7.58 -5.91
C HIS A 278 -8.99 7.06 -5.12
N VAL A 279 -8.77 6.01 -4.34
CA VAL A 279 -9.80 5.26 -3.60
C VAL A 279 -9.49 5.34 -2.11
N ILE A 280 -10.43 5.87 -1.32
CA ILE A 280 -10.30 5.97 0.13
C ILE A 280 -10.86 4.73 0.78
N THR A 281 -10.04 4.03 1.57
CA THR A 281 -10.45 2.80 2.27
C THR A 281 -10.20 2.90 3.77
N LYS A 282 -10.88 2.05 4.53
CA LYS A 282 -10.67 1.91 5.98
C LYS A 282 -9.97 0.60 6.28
N LYS A 283 -8.72 0.68 6.73
CA LYS A 283 -7.93 -0.48 7.15
C LYS A 283 -8.63 -1.23 8.30
N GLY A 284 -8.75 -2.55 8.20
CA GLY A 284 -9.40 -3.36 9.23
C GLY A 284 -10.92 -3.41 9.20
N LYS A 285 -11.59 -2.80 8.21
CA LYS A 285 -13.05 -2.66 8.12
C LYS A 285 -13.81 -3.96 8.39
N GLY A 286 -14.80 -3.89 9.28
CA GLY A 286 -15.69 -5.00 9.63
C GLY A 286 -15.17 -5.94 10.72
N TYR A 287 -13.98 -5.65 11.30
CA TYR A 287 -13.49 -6.32 12.49
C TYR A 287 -13.00 -5.30 13.52
N ARG A 288 -13.77 -5.09 14.59
CA ARG A 288 -13.56 -4.00 15.56
C ARG A 288 -12.11 -3.84 16.01
N TYR A 289 -11.46 -4.93 16.43
CA TYR A 289 -10.08 -4.85 16.90
C TYR A 289 -9.07 -4.40 15.83
N ALA A 290 -9.31 -4.80 14.57
CA ALA A 290 -8.46 -4.36 13.46
C ALA A 290 -8.74 -2.91 13.04
N GLU A 291 -9.96 -2.40 13.26
CA GLU A 291 -10.29 -1.00 13.04
C GLU A 291 -9.72 -0.08 14.11
N GLU A 292 -9.71 -0.55 15.38
CA GLU A 292 -9.17 0.21 16.53
C GLU A 292 -7.63 0.21 16.59
N GLN A 293 -6.98 -0.89 16.11
CA GLN A 293 -5.53 -1.08 16.16
C GLN A 293 -4.99 -1.64 14.82
N PRO A 294 -5.12 -0.90 13.70
CA PRO A 294 -4.81 -1.41 12.37
C PRO A 294 -3.32 -1.73 12.16
N ASP A 295 -2.43 -1.10 12.90
CA ASP A 295 -1.00 -1.37 12.98
C ASP A 295 -0.73 -2.78 13.50
N ARG A 296 -1.34 -3.15 14.62
CA ARG A 296 -1.19 -4.48 15.24
C ARG A 296 -1.78 -5.60 14.38
N TYR A 297 -2.84 -5.28 13.61
CA TYR A 297 -3.49 -6.21 12.70
C TYR A 297 -2.97 -6.13 11.26
N HIS A 298 -1.89 -5.37 11.02
CA HIS A 298 -1.22 -5.37 9.72
C HIS A 298 -0.66 -6.75 9.38
N GLY A 299 0.16 -7.33 10.27
CA GLY A 299 0.67 -8.70 10.18
C GLY A 299 0.52 -9.41 11.52
N VAL A 300 -0.33 -10.42 11.59
CA VAL A 300 -0.69 -11.08 12.84
C VAL A 300 -0.25 -12.54 12.88
N SER A 301 0.11 -13.00 14.07
CA SER A 301 0.15 -14.43 14.40
C SER A 301 -1.27 -14.95 14.68
N LYS A 302 -1.42 -16.22 15.04
CA LYS A 302 -2.71 -16.79 15.45
C LYS A 302 -3.30 -16.02 16.64
N PHE A 303 -4.61 -15.77 16.61
CA PHE A 303 -5.30 -15.00 17.65
C PHE A 303 -6.72 -15.50 17.89
N ASP A 304 -7.30 -15.13 19.03
CA ASP A 304 -8.70 -15.39 19.34
C ASP A 304 -9.61 -14.32 18.74
N ILE A 305 -10.63 -14.71 17.98
CA ILE A 305 -11.52 -13.76 17.28
C ILE A 305 -12.31 -12.87 18.25
N LYS A 306 -12.69 -13.40 19.42
CA LYS A 306 -13.51 -12.68 20.41
C LYS A 306 -12.68 -11.79 21.32
N MET A 307 -11.44 -12.19 21.60
CA MET A 307 -10.54 -11.49 22.53
C MET A 307 -9.49 -10.64 21.82
N GLY A 308 -9.29 -10.83 20.51
CA GLY A 308 -8.24 -10.18 19.75
C GLY A 308 -6.85 -10.75 20.03
N ILE A 309 -5.82 -9.97 19.68
CA ILE A 309 -4.41 -10.31 19.90
C ILE A 309 -4.08 -10.13 21.37
N LYS A 310 -3.55 -11.16 22.01
CA LYS A 310 -3.02 -11.07 23.37
C LYS A 310 -1.73 -10.23 23.38
N ASN A 311 -1.56 -9.40 24.38
CA ASN A 311 -0.27 -8.77 24.64
C ASN A 311 0.75 -9.84 25.02
N SER A 312 1.93 -9.79 24.42
CA SER A 312 3.06 -10.62 24.82
C SER A 312 3.94 -9.79 25.76
N ASP A 313 4.28 -10.34 26.92
CA ASP A 313 5.24 -9.72 27.85
C ASP A 313 6.70 -9.94 27.37
N ALA A 314 6.91 -10.73 26.32
CA ALA A 314 8.24 -10.98 25.76
C ALA A 314 8.74 -9.75 25.01
N ILE A 315 9.86 -9.21 25.45
CA ILE A 315 10.55 -8.10 24.78
C ILE A 315 11.31 -8.67 23.60
N SER A 316 10.97 -8.24 22.38
CA SER A 316 11.72 -8.62 21.17
C SER A 316 13.10 -7.95 21.15
N ILE A 317 14.03 -8.54 20.40
CA ILE A 317 15.37 -7.93 20.19
C ILE A 317 15.22 -6.53 19.59
N SER A 318 14.31 -6.34 18.63
CA SER A 318 14.04 -5.02 18.05
C SER A 318 13.58 -4.00 19.09
N ASN A 319 12.74 -4.41 20.07
CA ASN A 319 12.33 -3.54 21.17
C ASN A 319 13.49 -3.22 22.10
N GLN A 320 14.38 -4.17 22.39
CA GLN A 320 15.58 -3.93 23.19
C GLN A 320 16.49 -2.90 22.52
N VAL A 321 16.76 -3.05 21.21
CA VAL A 321 17.53 -2.07 20.44
C VAL A 321 16.86 -0.69 20.47
N GLY A 322 15.55 -0.61 20.28
CA GLY A 322 14.82 0.66 20.34
C GLY A 322 14.92 1.35 21.71
N GLN A 323 14.79 0.60 22.79
CA GLN A 323 14.97 1.11 24.16
C GLN A 323 16.40 1.62 24.39
N LYS A 324 17.41 0.84 23.99
CA LYS A 324 18.81 1.21 24.13
C LYS A 324 19.14 2.48 23.33
N LEU A 325 18.68 2.58 22.09
CA LEU A 325 18.87 3.78 21.27
C LEU A 325 18.20 5.01 21.92
N SER A 326 17.01 4.87 22.50
CA SER A 326 16.33 5.95 23.23
C SER A 326 17.13 6.39 24.45
N GLU A 327 17.68 5.46 25.23
CA GLU A 327 18.55 5.76 26.36
C GLU A 327 19.84 6.49 25.94
N MET A 328 20.44 6.06 24.84
CA MET A 328 21.66 6.68 24.29
C MET A 328 21.35 8.08 23.75
N ALA A 329 20.25 8.28 23.04
CA ALA A 329 19.83 9.57 22.49
C ALA A 329 19.50 10.58 23.61
N ASN A 330 18.91 10.15 24.73
CA ASN A 330 18.68 10.99 25.90
C ASN A 330 19.99 11.52 26.54
N LYS A 331 21.12 10.86 26.31
CA LYS A 331 22.43 11.26 26.83
C LYS A 331 23.30 11.97 25.78
N ASN A 332 22.94 11.89 24.51
CA ASN A 332 23.73 12.44 23.41
C ASN A 332 22.82 12.90 22.28
N GLU A 333 22.60 14.20 22.16
CA GLU A 333 21.75 14.86 21.18
C GLU A 333 22.20 14.64 19.72
N ASN A 334 23.45 14.19 19.51
CA ASN A 334 23.95 13.87 18.16
C ASN A 334 23.44 12.52 17.64
N ILE A 335 22.82 11.69 18.48
CA ILE A 335 22.28 10.39 18.05
C ILE A 335 20.93 10.62 17.36
N VAL A 336 20.82 10.14 16.13
CA VAL A 336 19.58 10.19 15.34
C VAL A 336 19.24 8.78 14.88
N ALA A 337 18.05 8.32 15.26
CA ALA A 337 17.50 7.06 14.77
C ALA A 337 16.64 7.29 13.53
N ILE A 338 16.90 6.52 12.49
CA ILE A 338 16.13 6.52 11.24
C ILE A 338 15.51 5.14 11.10
N THR A 339 14.19 5.09 11.03
CA THR A 339 13.48 3.86 10.71
C THR A 339 12.53 4.15 9.58
N ALA A 340 12.62 3.39 8.52
CA ALA A 340 11.71 3.55 7.42
C ALA A 340 11.65 2.30 6.57
N ALA A 341 10.54 2.19 5.90
CA ALA A 341 10.40 1.17 4.89
C ALA A 341 11.44 1.36 3.76
N MET A 342 11.91 2.59 3.48
CA MET A 342 13.01 2.85 2.52
C MET A 342 13.54 4.30 2.50
N PRO A 343 14.30 4.80 3.45
CA PRO A 343 15.15 5.94 3.19
C PRO A 343 16.54 5.48 2.81
N SER A 344 17.10 6.21 1.89
CA SER A 344 18.43 5.99 1.35
C SER A 344 19.52 6.22 2.42
N GLY A 345 20.59 5.46 2.31
CA GLY A 345 21.84 5.72 3.05
C GLY A 345 22.35 7.15 2.85
N THR A 346 21.98 7.82 1.77
CA THR A 346 22.29 9.21 1.43
C THR A 346 21.85 10.20 2.52
N PHE A 347 20.63 10.08 3.06
CA PHE A 347 20.18 10.96 4.15
C PHE A 347 20.98 10.76 5.44
N ALA A 348 21.28 9.50 5.79
CA ALA A 348 22.12 9.17 6.94
C ALA A 348 23.55 9.70 6.75
N ALA A 349 24.12 9.57 5.54
CA ALA A 349 25.44 10.11 5.21
C ALA A 349 25.47 11.66 5.35
N GLY A 350 24.41 12.36 4.95
CA GLY A 350 24.26 13.80 5.13
C GLY A 350 24.26 14.22 6.60
N LEU A 351 23.55 13.49 7.45
CA LEU A 351 23.55 13.68 8.90
C LEU A 351 24.94 13.46 9.50
N ALA A 352 25.60 12.35 9.12
CA ALA A 352 26.95 12.01 9.58
C ALA A 352 27.99 13.05 9.18
N LYS A 353 27.88 13.62 7.97
CA LYS A 353 28.74 14.71 7.50
C LYS A 353 28.70 15.93 8.40
N ASN A 354 27.57 16.20 9.04
CA ASN A 354 27.37 17.33 9.95
C ASN A 354 27.53 16.95 11.44
N GLY A 355 28.24 15.86 11.74
CA GLY A 355 28.59 15.46 13.10
C GLY A 355 27.55 14.68 13.87
N MET A 356 26.42 14.34 13.23
CA MET A 356 25.43 13.45 13.85
C MET A 356 25.91 11.99 13.81
N LYS A 357 25.32 11.16 14.69
CA LYS A 357 25.56 9.70 14.74
C LYS A 357 24.27 8.98 14.32
N PRO A 358 24.04 8.78 13.02
CA PRO A 358 22.84 8.15 12.52
C PRO A 358 22.87 6.63 12.72
N TYR A 359 21.77 6.11 13.26
CA TYR A 359 21.45 4.69 13.31
C TYR A 359 20.28 4.43 12.37
N PHE A 360 20.51 3.58 11.38
CA PHE A 360 19.53 3.30 10.33
C PHE A 360 19.01 1.87 10.45
N ALA A 361 17.76 1.72 10.90
CA ALA A 361 17.11 0.43 11.08
C ALA A 361 16.31 0.02 9.84
N VAL A 362 16.62 -1.16 9.30
CA VAL A 362 16.02 -1.67 8.06
C VAL A 362 16.08 -3.20 8.01
N TYR A 363 15.11 -3.82 7.31
CA TYR A 363 15.16 -5.26 7.05
C TYR A 363 16.25 -5.60 6.02
N SER A 364 16.91 -6.74 6.23
CA SER A 364 17.96 -7.27 5.36
C SER A 364 17.57 -7.25 3.88
N SER A 365 16.44 -7.83 3.53
CA SER A 365 15.97 -7.89 2.14
C SER A 365 15.65 -6.51 1.53
N PHE A 366 15.33 -5.51 2.35
CA PHE A 366 15.06 -4.14 1.88
C PHE A 366 16.34 -3.31 1.75
N LEU A 367 17.37 -3.61 2.55
CA LEU A 367 18.66 -2.93 2.47
C LEU A 367 19.34 -3.13 1.10
N GLN A 368 19.09 -4.25 0.43
CA GLN A 368 19.61 -4.55 -0.92
C GLN A 368 19.28 -3.43 -1.92
N ARG A 369 18.14 -2.75 -1.77
CA ARG A 369 17.76 -1.62 -2.64
C ARG A 369 18.63 -0.38 -2.44
N ALA A 370 19.34 -0.28 -1.34
CA ALA A 370 20.25 0.83 -1.01
C ALA A 370 21.74 0.48 -1.20
N TYR A 371 22.05 -0.59 -1.93
CA TYR A 371 23.42 -1.09 -2.07
C TYR A 371 24.38 -0.04 -2.65
N ASP A 372 23.98 0.65 -3.72
CA ASP A 372 24.74 1.75 -4.32
C ASP A 372 25.00 2.88 -3.31
N GLN A 373 23.98 3.28 -2.54
CA GLN A 373 24.10 4.35 -1.56
C GLN A 373 25.02 3.97 -0.38
N ILE A 374 25.04 2.69 0.01
CA ILE A 374 26.00 2.21 1.01
C ILE A 374 27.42 2.37 0.49
N ILE A 375 27.68 1.95 -0.74
CA ILE A 375 29.01 2.04 -1.35
C ILE A 375 29.40 3.50 -1.55
N HIS A 376 28.62 4.24 -2.33
CA HIS A 376 28.97 5.57 -2.83
C HIS A 376 28.87 6.63 -1.74
N ASP A 377 27.72 6.70 -1.04
CA ASP A 377 27.43 7.83 -0.15
C ASP A 377 27.99 7.63 1.26
N VAL A 378 28.14 6.39 1.72
CA VAL A 378 28.61 6.07 3.08
C VAL A 378 30.08 5.63 3.07
N CYS A 379 30.39 4.52 2.40
CA CYS A 379 31.69 3.87 2.55
C CYS A 379 32.81 4.59 1.80
N ILE A 380 32.63 4.98 0.54
CA ILE A 380 33.63 5.76 -0.22
C ILE A 380 33.88 7.11 0.45
N THR A 381 32.85 7.75 0.97
CA THR A 381 32.96 9.03 1.66
C THR A 381 33.38 8.90 3.12
N SER A 382 33.59 7.68 3.62
CA SER A 382 33.98 7.35 5.01
C SER A 382 33.09 8.03 6.05
N LYS A 383 31.77 7.96 5.88
CA LYS A 383 30.82 8.53 6.84
C LYS A 383 30.46 7.54 7.94
N PRO A 384 30.44 7.95 9.22
CA PRO A 384 30.09 7.09 10.35
C PRO A 384 28.57 6.86 10.41
N VAL A 385 28.06 5.86 9.68
CA VAL A 385 26.66 5.43 9.69
C VAL A 385 26.57 4.03 10.26
N THR A 386 25.67 3.80 11.22
CA THR A 386 25.40 2.47 11.77
C THR A 386 24.13 1.91 11.14
N PHE A 387 24.24 0.78 10.45
CA PHE A 387 23.10 0.04 9.91
C PHE A 387 22.66 -1.03 10.91
N LEU A 388 21.43 -1.00 11.35
CA LEU A 388 20.80 -2.02 12.18
C LEU A 388 19.94 -2.91 11.27
N ILE A 389 20.51 -4.06 10.90
CA ILE A 389 19.90 -4.97 9.92
C ILE A 389 19.07 -5.99 10.67
N ASP A 390 17.74 -5.86 10.56
CA ASP A 390 16.79 -6.80 11.14
C ASP A 390 16.41 -7.89 10.13
N ARG A 391 15.95 -9.04 10.61
CA ARG A 391 15.51 -10.17 9.81
C ARG A 391 16.54 -10.70 8.82
N ALA A 392 17.84 -10.72 9.21
CA ALA A 392 18.88 -11.42 8.48
C ALA A 392 18.68 -12.94 8.57
N GLY A 393 18.89 -13.65 7.46
CA GLY A 393 18.70 -15.11 7.37
C GLY A 393 17.29 -15.50 6.91
N ILE A 394 16.86 -16.70 7.31
CA ILE A 394 15.56 -17.29 6.92
C ILE A 394 14.48 -16.77 7.87
N VAL A 395 13.48 -16.06 7.34
CA VAL A 395 12.42 -15.44 8.14
C VAL A 395 11.10 -16.24 8.17
N GLY A 396 11.01 -17.34 7.45
CA GLY A 396 9.88 -18.26 7.49
C GLY A 396 8.59 -17.71 6.89
N ASN A 397 7.74 -17.10 7.71
CA ASN A 397 6.35 -16.77 7.38
C ASN A 397 6.15 -15.86 6.14
N ASP A 398 7.07 -14.93 5.89
CA ASP A 398 6.98 -14.00 4.75
C ASP A 398 7.61 -14.56 3.46
N GLY A 399 8.21 -15.74 3.55
CA GLY A 399 8.72 -16.51 2.43
C GLY A 399 9.96 -15.93 1.77
N GLU A 400 10.22 -16.38 0.56
CA GLU A 400 11.43 -16.12 -0.21
C GLU A 400 11.71 -14.63 -0.49
N THR A 401 10.67 -13.80 -0.62
CA THR A 401 10.81 -12.36 -0.88
C THR A 401 11.38 -11.58 0.32
N HIS A 402 11.38 -12.18 1.51
CA HIS A 402 11.83 -11.55 2.75
C HIS A 402 13.04 -12.24 3.40
N HIS A 403 13.57 -13.32 2.83
CA HIS A 403 14.77 -13.96 3.34
C HIS A 403 16.01 -13.07 3.15
N GLY A 404 16.68 -12.75 4.25
CA GLY A 404 17.90 -11.94 4.29
C GLY A 404 19.15 -12.78 4.12
N MET A 405 19.35 -13.39 2.95
CA MET A 405 20.38 -14.40 2.69
C MET A 405 21.73 -13.82 2.25
N PHE A 406 21.77 -12.56 1.82
CA PHE A 406 22.88 -12.04 1.05
C PHE A 406 23.72 -10.99 1.77
N ASP A 407 23.35 -10.55 2.99
CA ASP A 407 23.98 -9.43 3.68
C ASP A 407 25.48 -9.60 3.84
N LEU A 408 25.93 -10.75 4.35
CA LEU A 408 27.35 -11.03 4.53
C LEU A 408 28.09 -11.02 3.20
N SER A 409 27.46 -11.53 2.13
CA SER A 409 28.09 -11.62 0.81
C SER A 409 28.32 -10.25 0.19
N TYR A 410 27.33 -9.35 0.19
CA TYR A 410 27.49 -8.06 -0.46
C TYR A 410 28.14 -7.00 0.43
N LEU A 411 27.88 -7.01 1.76
CA LEU A 411 28.46 -6.03 2.67
C LEU A 411 29.96 -6.28 2.90
N ASN A 412 30.37 -7.53 3.04
CA ASN A 412 31.78 -7.87 3.32
C ASN A 412 32.75 -7.51 2.18
N ASN A 413 32.25 -7.25 0.99
CA ASN A 413 33.01 -6.82 -0.17
C ASN A 413 33.21 -5.31 -0.29
N ILE A 414 32.52 -4.52 0.57
CA ILE A 414 32.60 -3.06 0.51
C ILE A 414 33.75 -2.57 1.39
N PRO A 415 34.65 -1.71 0.88
CA PRO A 415 35.71 -1.11 1.72
C PRO A 415 35.11 -0.20 2.81
N ASN A 416 35.81 -0.08 3.93
CA ASN A 416 35.46 0.81 5.04
C ASN A 416 34.13 0.46 5.77
N ILE A 417 33.69 -0.80 5.67
CA ILE A 417 32.55 -1.30 6.44
C ILE A 417 33.01 -2.35 7.46
N THR A 418 32.37 -2.38 8.60
CA THR A 418 32.54 -3.45 9.60
C THR A 418 31.20 -4.14 9.78
N VAL A 419 31.17 -5.45 9.59
CA VAL A 419 29.95 -6.26 9.77
C VAL A 419 30.06 -7.02 11.11
N MET A 420 29.06 -6.88 11.97
CA MET A 420 28.96 -7.53 13.27
C MET A 420 27.65 -8.32 13.37
N ALA A 421 27.71 -9.49 13.99
CA ALA A 421 26.55 -10.33 14.25
C ALA A 421 26.56 -10.75 15.73
N PRO A 422 25.92 -9.99 16.63
CA PRO A 422 25.87 -10.32 18.04
C PRO A 422 25.13 -11.63 18.27
N LYS A 423 25.71 -12.53 19.05
CA LYS A 423 25.18 -13.88 19.33
C LYS A 423 24.01 -13.88 20.30
N ASP A 424 23.94 -12.89 21.17
CA ASP A 424 22.90 -12.74 22.19
C ASP A 424 22.69 -11.25 22.59
N SER A 425 21.72 -10.99 23.46
CA SER A 425 21.39 -9.64 23.91
C SER A 425 22.51 -8.97 24.73
N LYS A 426 23.41 -9.73 25.37
CA LYS A 426 24.54 -9.15 26.11
C LYS A 426 25.62 -8.64 25.19
N GLU A 427 25.84 -9.33 24.08
CA GLU A 427 26.80 -8.89 23.07
C GLU A 427 26.24 -7.74 22.22
N LEU A 428 24.91 -7.63 22.12
CA LEU A 428 24.22 -6.52 21.45
C LEU A 428 24.32 -5.20 22.25
N ASP A 429 24.30 -5.26 23.60
CA ASP A 429 24.44 -4.11 24.50
C ASP A 429 25.86 -3.50 24.47
#